data_420cfbd3c37cb5a40a50eca1f0c77707
#
_entry.id   420cfbd3c37cb5a40a50eca1f0c77707
#
_cell.length_a   1.000
_cell.length_b   1.000
_cell.length_c   1.000
_cell.angle_alpha   90.00
_cell.angle_beta   90.00
_cell.angle_gamma   90.00
#
_symmetry.space_group_name_H-M   'P 1'
#
loop_
_entity.id
_entity.type
_entity.pdbx_description
1 polymer ?
#
loop_
_entity_poly.entity_id
_entity_poly.type
_entity_poly.pdbx_seq_one_letter_code
_entity_poly.pdbx_strand_id
1 'polypeptide(L)'
;MNILLEKYIDLYNEMKKNDKNCIPLCAAETYISEFVKQPLNSEFEGKYYFFKNNKIEELKDLITLACNRLFHSKYANAESLSGINCFTVCVMSLLRSGQKVLLSTPEQGGHASMPVILDTLNIQYDSIPYNFDKYQIDYTSLNKMCATGNYSFIILCQSDLITVPDLNKIDLPSNMGIIYDATQTLGLICGKCIPNPLDYPNVILLGGTHKTLPAVACGLIMTNND
;
A
#
# COMPACT_ATOMS: atom_id res chain seq x y z
N MET A 1 38.76 16.94 -13.11
CA MET A 1 37.50 16.26 -12.70
C MET A 1 36.35 16.92 -13.44
N ASN A 2 35.26 16.21 -13.73
CA ASN A 2 34.14 16.77 -14.49
C ASN A 2 33.35 17.73 -13.57
N ILE A 3 33.16 18.99 -14.02
CA ILE A 3 32.45 20.04 -13.26
C ILE A 3 31.05 19.58 -12.76
N LEU A 4 30.38 18.70 -13.52
CA LEU A 4 29.09 18.14 -13.11
C LEU A 4 29.22 17.17 -11.93
N LEU A 5 30.31 16.38 -11.88
CA LEU A 5 30.58 15.47 -10.79
C LEU A 5 30.92 16.23 -9.50
N GLU A 6 31.71 17.30 -9.59
CA GLU A 6 32.02 18.19 -8.45
C GLU A 6 30.74 18.79 -7.89
N LYS A 7 29.91 19.39 -8.75
CA LYS A 7 28.59 19.92 -8.35
C LYS A 7 27.69 18.86 -7.67
N TYR A 8 27.66 17.64 -8.21
CA TYR A 8 26.88 16.56 -7.60
C TYR A 8 27.40 16.21 -6.21
N ILE A 9 28.72 16.07 -6.03
CA ILE A 9 29.33 15.76 -4.73
C ILE A 9 29.02 16.86 -3.71
N ASP A 10 29.14 18.13 -4.11
CA ASP A 10 28.87 19.26 -3.23
C ASP A 10 27.41 19.27 -2.78
N LEU A 11 26.48 19.15 -3.72
CA LEU A 11 25.03 19.06 -3.42
C LEU A 11 24.71 17.87 -2.50
N TYR A 12 25.26 16.70 -2.79
CA TYR A 12 25.03 15.51 -1.97
C TYR A 12 25.51 15.70 -0.52
N ASN A 13 26.70 16.32 -0.35
CA ASN A 13 27.25 16.61 0.97
C ASN A 13 26.42 17.67 1.72
N GLU A 14 25.94 18.69 1.01
CA GLU A 14 25.05 19.71 1.57
C GLU A 14 23.72 19.09 2.02
N MET A 15 23.10 18.28 1.18
CA MET A 15 21.86 17.55 1.53
C MET A 15 22.03 16.68 2.77
N LYS A 16 23.13 15.89 2.85
CA LYS A 16 23.43 15.08 4.05
C LYS A 16 23.62 15.93 5.31
N LYS A 17 24.23 17.11 5.19
CA LYS A 17 24.39 18.03 6.31
C LYS A 17 23.06 18.61 6.77
N ASN A 18 22.22 19.01 5.81
CA ASN A 18 20.90 19.56 6.10
C ASN A 18 19.99 18.52 6.76
N ASP A 19 19.96 17.31 6.23
CA ASP A 19 19.19 16.19 6.79
C ASP A 19 19.55 15.90 8.27
N LYS A 20 20.83 15.91 8.62
CA LYS A 20 21.28 15.74 10.01
C LYS A 20 20.83 16.87 10.97
N ASN A 21 20.54 18.04 10.46
CA ASN A 21 20.17 19.22 11.24
C ASN A 21 18.66 19.50 11.21
N CYS A 22 17.87 18.67 10.54
CA CYS A 22 16.43 18.81 10.43
C CYS A 22 15.71 17.68 11.18
N ILE A 23 14.57 18.00 11.75
CA ILE A 23 13.61 17.01 12.25
C ILE A 23 12.52 16.92 11.18
N PRO A 24 12.44 15.82 10.41
CA PRO A 24 11.41 15.68 9.40
C PRO A 24 10.04 15.55 10.08
N LEU A 25 9.08 16.35 9.65
CA LEU A 25 7.69 16.29 10.11
C LEU A 25 6.76 15.66 9.07
N CYS A 26 7.32 15.04 8.04
CA CYS A 26 6.56 14.32 7.02
C CYS A 26 6.26 12.90 7.49
N ALA A 27 4.98 12.57 7.66
CA ALA A 27 4.54 11.22 8.07
C ALA A 27 4.89 10.12 7.03
N ALA A 28 5.29 10.51 5.82
CA ALA A 28 5.73 9.60 4.77
C ALA A 28 7.23 9.27 4.84
N GLU A 29 7.98 9.92 5.72
CA GLU A 29 9.42 9.70 5.88
C GLU A 29 9.72 8.75 7.03
N THR A 30 10.71 7.88 6.83
CA THR A 30 11.15 6.94 7.86
C THR A 30 12.66 6.72 7.79
N TYR A 31 13.24 6.39 8.94
CA TYR A 31 14.62 5.97 8.99
C TYR A 31 14.75 4.52 8.54
N ILE A 32 15.58 4.28 7.53
CA ILE A 32 15.91 2.95 7.03
C ILE A 32 17.30 2.56 7.54
N SER A 33 17.41 1.44 8.26
CA SER A 33 18.67 0.98 8.80
C SER A 33 19.68 0.59 7.70
N GLU A 34 20.97 0.70 8.00
CA GLU A 34 22.03 0.29 7.06
C GLU A 34 21.95 -1.20 6.71
N PHE A 35 21.48 -2.05 7.64
CA PHE A 35 21.26 -3.46 7.39
C PHE A 35 20.22 -3.69 6.27
N VAL A 36 19.11 -2.97 6.31
CA VAL A 36 18.03 -3.08 5.30
C VAL A 36 18.48 -2.55 3.93
N LYS A 37 19.44 -1.60 3.91
CA LYS A 37 20.01 -1.04 2.67
C LYS A 37 21.08 -1.92 2.04
N GLN A 38 21.64 -2.90 2.77
CA GLN A 38 22.76 -3.72 2.27
C GLN A 38 22.54 -4.31 0.88
N PRO A 39 21.38 -4.91 0.54
CA PRO A 39 21.14 -5.45 -0.80
C PRO A 39 21.28 -4.42 -1.92
N LEU A 40 20.88 -3.16 -1.69
CA LEU A 40 20.99 -2.07 -2.66
C LEU A 40 22.45 -1.64 -2.93
N ASN A 41 23.34 -1.89 -1.98
CA ASN A 41 24.77 -1.60 -2.11
C ASN A 41 25.58 -2.85 -2.48
N SER A 42 24.91 -3.89 -2.97
CA SER A 42 25.56 -5.15 -3.32
C SER A 42 25.55 -5.35 -4.84
N GLU A 43 26.33 -6.33 -5.28
CA GLU A 43 26.35 -6.77 -6.68
C GLU A 43 25.02 -7.36 -7.17
N PHE A 44 24.06 -7.58 -6.27
CA PHE A 44 22.74 -8.13 -6.61
C PHE A 44 21.83 -7.12 -7.31
N GLU A 45 22.01 -5.82 -7.11
CA GLU A 45 21.13 -4.79 -7.64
C GLU A 45 21.05 -4.81 -9.18
N GLY A 46 22.15 -5.08 -9.87
CA GLY A 46 22.22 -5.06 -11.33
C GLY A 46 21.99 -6.41 -12.01
N LYS A 47 21.45 -7.42 -11.32
CA LYS A 47 21.36 -8.79 -11.85
C LYS A 47 19.93 -9.25 -12.10
N TYR A 48 19.76 -9.99 -13.20
CA TYR A 48 18.56 -10.76 -13.50
C TYR A 48 18.70 -12.20 -12.97
N TYR A 49 17.70 -12.66 -12.21
CA TYR A 49 17.72 -13.95 -11.55
C TYR A 49 16.86 -15.01 -12.25
N PHE A 50 16.88 -15.04 -13.59
CA PHE A 50 16.13 -16.02 -14.36
C PHE A 50 16.87 -17.36 -14.59
N PHE A 51 18.11 -17.46 -14.13
CA PHE A 51 18.95 -18.63 -14.40
C PHE A 51 18.90 -19.63 -13.24
N LYS A 52 19.15 -20.91 -13.57
CA LYS A 52 19.24 -22.00 -12.61
C LYS A 52 20.26 -21.70 -11.49
N ASN A 53 19.96 -22.18 -10.30
CA ASN A 53 20.76 -22.09 -9.06
C ASN A 53 20.70 -20.71 -8.37
N ASN A 54 19.79 -19.82 -8.73
CA ASN A 54 19.52 -18.68 -7.88
C ASN A 54 18.62 -19.11 -6.71
N LYS A 55 18.74 -18.37 -5.63
CA LYS A 55 17.94 -18.59 -4.41
C LYS A 55 16.68 -17.71 -4.36
N ILE A 56 16.21 -17.23 -5.52
CA ILE A 56 15.13 -16.25 -5.55
C ILE A 56 13.79 -16.86 -5.09
N GLU A 57 13.53 -18.12 -5.43
CA GLU A 57 12.30 -18.78 -4.99
C GLU A 57 12.33 -19.01 -3.47
N GLU A 58 13.47 -19.44 -2.91
CA GLU A 58 13.64 -19.54 -1.46
C GLU A 58 13.47 -18.17 -0.77
N LEU A 59 13.93 -17.07 -1.40
CA LEU A 59 13.73 -15.72 -0.88
C LEU A 59 12.25 -15.31 -0.92
N LYS A 60 11.52 -15.64 -1.98
CA LYS A 60 10.06 -15.41 -2.08
C LYS A 60 9.30 -16.19 -0.99
N ASP A 61 9.69 -17.42 -0.74
CA ASP A 61 9.10 -18.23 0.35
C ASP A 61 9.36 -17.59 1.73
N LEU A 62 10.58 -17.06 1.95
CA LEU A 62 10.89 -16.33 3.19
C LEU A 62 10.07 -15.04 3.33
N ILE A 63 9.84 -14.31 2.24
CA ILE A 63 8.98 -13.12 2.25
C ILE A 63 7.54 -13.52 2.62
N THR A 64 7.00 -14.56 1.99
CA THR A 64 5.67 -15.08 2.30
C THR A 64 5.57 -15.51 3.77
N LEU A 65 6.56 -16.21 4.28
CA LEU A 65 6.63 -16.60 5.70
C LEU A 65 6.69 -15.37 6.63
N ALA A 66 7.47 -14.35 6.27
CA ALA A 66 7.53 -13.12 7.04
C ALA A 66 6.18 -12.39 7.06
N CYS A 67 5.53 -12.27 5.90
CA CYS A 67 4.19 -11.69 5.80
C CYS A 67 3.14 -12.49 6.60
N ASN A 68 3.21 -13.82 6.57
CA ASN A 68 2.35 -14.66 7.40
C ASN A 68 2.53 -14.36 8.90
N ARG A 69 3.76 -14.24 9.37
CA ARG A 69 4.04 -13.94 10.79
C ARG A 69 3.63 -12.54 11.22
N LEU A 70 3.79 -11.56 10.33
CA LEU A 70 3.56 -10.15 10.65
C LEU A 70 2.13 -9.70 10.40
N PHE A 71 1.48 -10.23 9.36
CA PHE A 71 0.17 -9.80 8.89
C PHE A 71 -0.86 -10.93 8.82
N HIS A 72 -0.53 -12.16 9.25
CA HIS A 72 -1.39 -13.35 9.15
C HIS A 72 -1.85 -13.63 7.71
N SER A 73 -1.04 -13.28 6.71
CA SER A 73 -1.39 -13.49 5.30
C SER A 73 -1.11 -14.94 4.86
N LYS A 74 -2.04 -15.53 4.10
CA LYS A 74 -1.84 -16.83 3.45
C LYS A 74 -0.94 -16.68 2.21
N TYR A 75 -1.17 -15.63 1.44
CA TYR A 75 -0.44 -15.31 0.22
C TYR A 75 0.19 -13.92 0.31
N ALA A 76 1.40 -13.78 -0.22
CA ALA A 76 2.10 -12.51 -0.30
C ALA A 76 2.90 -12.40 -1.60
N ASN A 77 2.92 -11.20 -2.18
CA ASN A 77 3.78 -10.83 -3.31
C ASN A 77 4.50 -9.53 -2.98
N ALA A 78 5.81 -9.48 -3.22
CA ALA A 78 6.67 -8.31 -3.00
C ALA A 78 7.37 -7.86 -4.29
N GLU A 79 6.83 -8.16 -5.45
CA GLU A 79 7.42 -7.81 -6.76
C GLU A 79 6.98 -6.43 -7.26
N SER A 80 6.06 -5.78 -6.56
CA SER A 80 5.61 -4.43 -6.89
C SER A 80 6.61 -3.37 -6.44
N LEU A 81 6.72 -2.27 -7.20
CA LEU A 81 7.70 -1.22 -6.98
C LEU A 81 7.32 -0.24 -5.85
N SER A 82 6.04 -0.14 -5.53
CA SER A 82 5.51 0.82 -4.54
C SER A 82 4.06 0.50 -4.18
N GLY A 83 3.49 1.19 -3.19
CA GLY A 83 2.07 1.07 -2.84
C GLY A 83 1.14 1.39 -4.01
N ILE A 84 1.39 2.49 -4.74
CA ILE A 84 0.56 2.84 -5.89
C ILE A 84 0.69 1.84 -7.06
N ASN A 85 1.86 1.22 -7.22
CA ASN A 85 2.03 0.15 -8.19
C ASN A 85 1.25 -1.11 -7.75
N CYS A 86 1.24 -1.46 -6.46
CA CYS A 86 0.38 -2.52 -5.93
C CYS A 86 -1.09 -2.27 -6.26
N PHE A 87 -1.58 -1.05 -6.03
CA PHE A 87 -2.95 -0.67 -6.36
C PHE A 87 -3.24 -0.85 -7.85
N THR A 88 -2.37 -0.33 -8.72
CA THR A 88 -2.52 -0.47 -10.18
C THR A 88 -2.57 -1.93 -10.60
N VAL A 89 -1.67 -2.76 -10.09
CA VAL A 89 -1.65 -4.21 -10.37
C VAL A 89 -2.94 -4.89 -9.91
N CYS A 90 -3.42 -4.59 -8.70
CA CYS A 90 -4.68 -5.14 -8.18
C CYS A 90 -5.86 -4.75 -9.07
N VAL A 91 -5.99 -3.47 -9.41
CA VAL A 91 -7.10 -2.99 -10.25
C VAL A 91 -7.07 -3.65 -11.62
N MET A 92 -5.90 -3.70 -12.29
CA MET A 92 -5.76 -4.32 -13.61
C MET A 92 -6.04 -5.83 -13.60
N SER A 93 -5.72 -6.50 -12.50
CA SER A 93 -5.92 -7.95 -12.37
C SER A 93 -7.36 -8.33 -12.04
N LEU A 94 -8.02 -7.55 -11.19
CA LEU A 94 -9.29 -7.91 -10.56
C LEU A 94 -10.50 -7.25 -11.22
N LEU A 95 -10.33 -6.08 -11.83
CA LEU A 95 -11.42 -5.30 -12.41
C LEU A 95 -11.38 -5.32 -13.94
N ARG A 96 -12.54 -5.10 -14.53
CA ARG A 96 -12.71 -4.97 -15.98
C ARG A 96 -13.35 -3.62 -16.29
N SER A 97 -13.04 -3.06 -17.46
CA SER A 97 -13.63 -1.81 -17.95
C SER A 97 -15.16 -1.83 -17.80
N GLY A 98 -15.70 -0.74 -17.30
CA GLY A 98 -17.14 -0.57 -17.03
C GLY A 98 -17.64 -1.10 -15.68
N GLN A 99 -16.81 -1.85 -14.91
CA GLN A 99 -17.16 -2.20 -13.54
C GLN A 99 -17.13 -0.99 -12.62
N LYS A 100 -17.84 -1.08 -11.49
CA LYS A 100 -17.99 0.01 -10.54
C LYS A 100 -17.49 -0.39 -9.15
N VAL A 101 -16.86 0.55 -8.46
CA VAL A 101 -16.32 0.38 -7.12
C VAL A 101 -16.73 1.52 -6.19
N LEU A 102 -16.62 1.32 -4.88
CA LEU A 102 -16.69 2.38 -3.88
C LEU A 102 -15.26 2.80 -3.53
N LEU A 103 -14.95 4.09 -3.53
CA LEU A 103 -13.61 4.62 -3.35
C LEU A 103 -13.56 5.63 -2.20
N SER A 104 -12.55 5.53 -1.33
CA SER A 104 -12.13 6.66 -0.49
C SER A 104 -11.49 7.71 -1.38
N THR A 105 -12.22 8.80 -1.67
CA THR A 105 -11.74 9.87 -2.54
C THR A 105 -10.75 10.80 -1.83
N PRO A 106 -9.98 11.64 -2.55
CA PRO A 106 -9.04 12.58 -1.95
C PRO A 106 -9.66 13.49 -0.89
N GLU A 107 -10.91 13.91 -1.05
CA GLU A 107 -11.64 14.73 -0.08
C GLU A 107 -11.85 14.02 1.27
N GLN A 108 -11.77 12.70 1.25
CA GLN A 108 -11.90 11.83 2.44
C GLN A 108 -10.53 11.33 2.95
N GLY A 109 -9.45 11.96 2.51
CA GLY A 109 -8.09 11.55 2.83
C GLY A 109 -7.53 10.43 1.94
N GLY A 110 -8.20 10.11 0.84
CA GLY A 110 -7.73 9.14 -0.15
C GLY A 110 -6.57 9.65 -0.98
N HIS A 111 -5.77 8.74 -1.55
CA HIS A 111 -4.63 9.12 -2.38
C HIS A 111 -5.08 9.67 -3.74
N ALA A 112 -4.58 10.84 -4.13
CA ALA A 112 -5.00 11.57 -5.33
C ALA A 112 -4.80 10.80 -6.65
N SER A 113 -3.87 9.83 -6.70
CA SER A 113 -3.64 9.02 -7.91
C SER A 113 -4.70 7.95 -8.16
N MET A 114 -5.50 7.57 -7.14
CA MET A 114 -6.45 6.46 -7.31
C MET A 114 -7.60 6.76 -8.26
N PRO A 115 -8.28 7.91 -8.17
CA PRO A 115 -9.27 8.30 -9.18
C PRO A 115 -8.68 8.31 -10.58
N VAL A 116 -7.48 8.88 -10.76
CA VAL A 116 -6.82 8.97 -12.06
C VAL A 116 -6.56 7.59 -12.67
N ILE A 117 -6.12 6.62 -11.87
CA ILE A 117 -5.89 5.24 -12.33
C ILE A 117 -7.21 4.58 -12.74
N LEU A 118 -8.27 4.72 -11.92
CA LEU A 118 -9.58 4.16 -12.21
C LEU A 118 -10.17 4.74 -13.50
N ASP A 119 -10.11 6.05 -13.67
CA ASP A 119 -10.56 6.76 -14.87
C ASP A 119 -9.80 6.28 -16.12
N THR A 120 -8.47 6.16 -16.02
CA THR A 120 -7.60 5.69 -17.12
C THR A 120 -7.97 4.27 -17.55
N LEU A 121 -8.39 3.41 -16.62
CA LEU A 121 -8.79 2.03 -16.87
C LEU A 121 -10.29 1.89 -17.17
N ASN A 122 -11.02 3.01 -17.25
CA ASN A 122 -12.48 3.04 -17.44
C ASN A 122 -13.23 2.22 -16.37
N ILE A 123 -12.78 2.32 -15.12
CA ILE A 123 -13.45 1.78 -13.94
C ILE A 123 -14.25 2.91 -13.29
N GLN A 124 -15.55 2.70 -13.16
CA GLN A 124 -16.43 3.67 -12.53
C GLN A 124 -16.27 3.63 -11.00
N TYR A 125 -16.48 4.75 -10.35
CA TYR A 125 -16.49 4.79 -8.88
C TYR A 125 -17.49 5.78 -8.33
N ASP A 126 -18.05 5.45 -7.16
CA ASP A 126 -18.73 6.39 -6.30
C ASP A 126 -17.88 6.59 -5.03
N SER A 127 -18.00 7.77 -4.44
CA SER A 127 -17.37 8.09 -3.16
C SER A 127 -18.00 7.26 -2.04
N ILE A 128 -17.18 6.74 -1.14
CA ILE A 128 -17.65 6.11 0.11
C ILE A 128 -18.38 7.17 0.93
N PRO A 129 -19.58 6.89 1.49
CA PRO A 129 -20.27 7.82 2.38
C PRO A 129 -19.38 8.16 3.60
N TYR A 130 -19.19 9.45 3.87
CA TYR A 130 -18.27 9.92 4.88
C TYR A 130 -18.87 11.04 5.71
N ASN A 131 -18.69 10.98 7.02
CA ASN A 131 -19.08 12.02 7.95
C ASN A 131 -17.88 12.92 8.25
N PHE A 132 -17.85 14.11 7.66
CA PHE A 132 -16.75 15.07 7.80
C PHE A 132 -16.67 15.71 9.19
N ASP A 133 -17.77 15.79 9.93
CA ASP A 133 -17.75 16.33 11.31
C ASP A 133 -17.04 15.38 12.28
N LYS A 134 -17.10 14.08 12.00
CA LYS A 134 -16.51 13.01 12.81
C LYS A 134 -15.27 12.39 12.19
N TYR A 135 -14.90 12.79 10.98
CA TYR A 135 -13.81 12.22 10.20
C TYR A 135 -13.85 10.69 10.12
N GLN A 136 -15.01 10.14 9.80
CA GLN A 136 -15.21 8.68 9.74
C GLN A 136 -16.20 8.28 8.65
N ILE A 137 -16.13 7.03 8.23
CA ILE A 137 -17.08 6.42 7.29
C ILE A 137 -18.50 6.43 7.89
N ASP A 138 -19.51 6.82 7.11
CA ASP A 138 -20.92 6.58 7.43
C ASP A 138 -21.29 5.13 7.02
N TYR A 139 -21.09 4.21 7.96
CA TYR A 139 -21.33 2.78 7.72
C TYR A 139 -22.78 2.47 7.38
N THR A 140 -23.74 3.22 7.92
CA THR A 140 -25.17 3.01 7.62
C THR A 140 -25.46 3.26 6.14
N SER A 141 -24.95 4.34 5.59
CA SER A 141 -25.11 4.66 4.17
C SER A 141 -24.24 3.76 3.30
N LEU A 142 -23.01 3.42 3.73
CA LEU A 142 -22.13 2.49 3.04
C LEU A 142 -22.80 1.12 2.84
N ASN A 143 -23.36 0.55 3.89
CA ASN A 143 -24.01 -0.77 3.84
C ASN A 143 -25.24 -0.77 2.91
N LYS A 144 -26.00 0.33 2.88
CA LYS A 144 -27.09 0.49 1.90
C LYS A 144 -26.57 0.47 0.45
N MET A 145 -25.43 1.14 0.18
CA MET A 145 -24.82 1.12 -1.16
C MET A 145 -24.31 -0.28 -1.50
N CYS A 146 -23.63 -0.96 -0.59
CA CYS A 146 -23.16 -2.34 -0.80
C CYS A 146 -24.32 -3.29 -1.13
N ALA A 147 -25.45 -3.14 -0.46
CA ALA A 147 -26.63 -3.99 -0.68
C ALA A 147 -27.28 -3.82 -2.07
N THR A 148 -26.95 -2.78 -2.83
CA THR A 148 -27.46 -2.61 -4.21
C THR A 148 -26.95 -3.64 -5.20
N GLY A 149 -25.80 -4.29 -4.90
CA GLY A 149 -25.15 -5.26 -5.79
C GLY A 149 -24.43 -4.64 -6.99
N ASN A 150 -24.31 -3.30 -7.05
CA ASN A 150 -23.75 -2.58 -8.20
C ASN A 150 -22.22 -2.43 -8.15
N TYR A 151 -21.57 -2.83 -7.05
CA TYR A 151 -20.15 -2.62 -6.83
C TYR A 151 -19.39 -3.94 -6.72
N SER A 152 -18.18 -3.97 -7.27
CA SER A 152 -17.31 -5.14 -7.21
C SER A 152 -16.38 -5.10 -5.98
N PHE A 153 -15.93 -3.90 -5.60
CA PHE A 153 -15.01 -3.69 -4.47
C PHE A 153 -15.32 -2.41 -3.72
N ILE A 154 -14.93 -2.42 -2.43
CA ILE A 154 -14.69 -1.21 -1.66
C ILE A 154 -13.17 -0.98 -1.69
N ILE A 155 -12.73 0.21 -2.09
CA ILE A 155 -11.33 0.61 -2.08
C ILE A 155 -11.12 1.59 -0.93
N LEU A 156 -10.48 1.09 0.14
CA LEU A 156 -10.12 1.88 1.31
C LEU A 156 -8.65 2.30 1.16
N CYS A 157 -8.44 3.55 0.80
CA CYS A 157 -7.11 4.16 0.76
C CYS A 157 -7.16 5.44 1.55
N GLN A 158 -6.46 5.49 2.64
CA GLN A 158 -6.43 6.66 3.51
C GLN A 158 -4.98 7.11 3.68
N SER A 159 -4.55 7.99 2.77
CA SER A 159 -3.25 8.65 2.88
C SER A 159 -3.21 9.62 4.06
N ASP A 160 -4.33 10.31 4.30
CA ASP A 160 -4.51 11.23 5.43
C ASP A 160 -5.52 10.62 6.41
N LEU A 161 -5.07 9.60 7.15
CA LEU A 161 -5.91 8.84 8.08
C LEU A 161 -6.08 9.58 9.41
N ILE A 162 -7.33 9.93 9.74
CA ILE A 162 -7.71 10.44 11.07
C ILE A 162 -8.36 9.32 11.90
N THR A 163 -9.29 8.59 11.28
CA THR A 163 -9.99 7.48 11.95
C THR A 163 -9.77 6.19 11.17
N VAL A 164 -9.23 5.18 11.84
CA VAL A 164 -9.04 3.84 11.23
C VAL A 164 -10.40 3.23 10.87
N PRO A 165 -10.60 2.76 9.63
CA PRO A 165 -11.82 2.08 9.25
C PRO A 165 -12.09 0.84 10.11
N ASP A 166 -13.32 0.73 10.61
CA ASP A 166 -13.77 -0.43 11.37
C ASP A 166 -14.47 -1.41 10.42
N LEU A 167 -13.73 -2.40 9.94
CA LEU A 167 -14.25 -3.38 8.98
C LEU A 167 -15.38 -4.25 9.55
N ASN A 168 -15.52 -4.37 10.88
CA ASN A 168 -16.65 -5.08 11.52
C ASN A 168 -17.98 -4.39 11.27
N LYS A 169 -17.99 -3.13 10.89
CA LYS A 169 -19.21 -2.35 10.61
C LYS A 169 -19.65 -2.41 9.15
N ILE A 170 -18.88 -3.11 8.32
CA ILE A 170 -19.19 -3.25 6.90
C ILE A 170 -19.93 -4.56 6.66
N ASP A 171 -21.18 -4.46 6.26
CA ASP A 171 -21.99 -5.61 5.81
C ASP A 171 -21.60 -5.94 4.36
N LEU A 172 -20.49 -6.63 4.18
CA LEU A 172 -19.91 -6.93 2.88
C LEU A 172 -20.64 -8.09 2.21
N PRO A 173 -21.30 -7.88 1.04
CA PRO A 173 -21.87 -8.97 0.26
C PRO A 173 -20.81 -9.99 -0.19
N SER A 174 -21.19 -11.26 -0.31
CA SER A 174 -20.27 -12.34 -0.66
C SER A 174 -19.60 -12.20 -2.03
N ASN A 175 -20.20 -11.42 -2.92
CA ASN A 175 -19.67 -11.11 -4.27
C ASN A 175 -18.82 -9.84 -4.32
N MET A 176 -18.60 -9.18 -3.19
CA MET A 176 -17.73 -8.00 -3.09
C MET A 176 -16.47 -8.31 -2.32
N GLY A 177 -15.40 -7.58 -2.65
CA GLY A 177 -14.13 -7.59 -1.90
C GLY A 177 -13.76 -6.20 -1.37
N ILE A 178 -12.72 -6.16 -0.56
CA ILE A 178 -12.10 -4.93 -0.08
C ILE A 178 -10.65 -4.89 -0.56
N ILE A 179 -10.27 -3.83 -1.25
CA ILE A 179 -8.86 -3.47 -1.48
C ILE A 179 -8.50 -2.43 -0.42
N TYR A 180 -7.63 -2.80 0.49
CA TYR A 180 -7.18 -1.95 1.60
C TYR A 180 -5.74 -1.49 1.37
N ASP A 181 -5.57 -0.21 1.02
CA ASP A 181 -4.23 0.37 0.92
C ASP A 181 -3.75 0.87 2.29
N ALA A 182 -2.82 0.12 2.84
CA ALA A 182 -2.18 0.42 4.12
C ALA A 182 -0.80 1.07 3.97
N THR A 183 -0.49 1.71 2.84
CA THR A 183 0.84 2.30 2.60
C THR A 183 1.29 3.22 3.74
N GLN A 184 0.36 3.98 4.35
CA GLN A 184 0.66 4.82 5.52
C GLN A 184 0.70 4.05 6.84
N THR A 185 0.08 2.89 6.92
CA THR A 185 -0.23 2.22 8.19
C THR A 185 0.36 0.81 8.32
N LEU A 186 1.09 0.32 7.32
CA LEU A 186 1.68 -1.03 7.34
C LEU A 186 2.50 -1.31 8.60
N GLY A 187 3.35 -0.37 9.01
CA GLY A 187 4.14 -0.51 10.23
C GLY A 187 3.29 -0.50 11.49
N LEU A 188 2.19 0.25 11.51
CA LEU A 188 1.26 0.27 12.64
C LEU A 188 0.47 -1.03 12.76
N ILE A 189 0.08 -1.63 11.62
CA ILE A 189 -0.54 -2.97 11.59
C ILE A 189 0.46 -4.01 12.10
N CYS A 190 1.68 -4.02 11.55
CA CYS A 190 2.76 -4.91 11.95
C CYS A 190 3.09 -4.78 13.45
N GLY A 191 3.10 -3.56 13.96
CA GLY A 191 3.31 -3.25 15.38
C GLY A 191 2.08 -3.48 16.27
N LYS A 192 0.96 -3.95 15.71
CA LYS A 192 -0.32 -4.19 16.43
C LYS A 192 -0.90 -2.95 17.09
N CYS A 193 -0.58 -1.76 16.55
CA CYS A 193 -1.13 -0.48 17.02
C CYS A 193 -2.54 -0.23 16.48
N ILE A 194 -2.89 -0.84 15.36
CA ILE A 194 -4.21 -0.79 14.73
C ILE A 194 -4.64 -2.19 14.28
N PRO A 195 -5.94 -2.45 14.07
CA PRO A 195 -6.44 -3.74 13.61
C PRO A 195 -5.80 -4.18 12.28
N ASN A 196 -5.60 -5.49 12.12
CA ASN A 196 -5.11 -6.05 10.88
C ASN A 196 -6.28 -6.29 9.92
N PRO A 197 -6.30 -5.66 8.73
CA PRO A 197 -7.38 -5.87 7.76
C PRO A 197 -7.51 -7.32 7.27
N LEU A 198 -6.43 -8.11 7.29
CA LEU A 198 -6.47 -9.53 6.88
C LEU A 198 -7.16 -10.46 7.88
N ASP A 199 -7.51 -9.98 9.06
CA ASP A 199 -8.35 -10.73 10.01
C ASP A 199 -9.84 -10.73 9.57
N TYR A 200 -10.17 -10.01 8.50
CA TYR A 200 -11.52 -9.94 7.91
C TYR A 200 -11.56 -10.69 6.56
N PRO A 201 -12.72 -11.24 6.18
CA PRO A 201 -12.88 -11.97 4.93
C PRO A 201 -12.83 -11.04 3.70
N ASN A 202 -12.45 -11.59 2.57
CA ASN A 202 -12.47 -10.93 1.25
C ASN A 202 -11.63 -9.65 1.19
N VAL A 203 -10.54 -9.57 1.95
CA VAL A 203 -9.62 -8.43 1.94
C VAL A 203 -8.36 -8.74 1.14
N ILE A 204 -7.96 -7.78 0.33
CA ILE A 204 -6.65 -7.67 -0.27
C ILE A 204 -5.96 -6.47 0.39
N LEU A 205 -4.93 -6.75 1.16
CA LEU A 205 -4.12 -5.74 1.84
C LEU A 205 -2.92 -5.40 0.94
N LEU A 206 -2.75 -4.15 0.65
CA LEU A 206 -1.59 -3.68 -0.10
C LEU A 206 -0.91 -2.51 0.59
N GLY A 207 0.35 -2.28 0.26
CA GLY A 207 1.04 -1.10 0.77
C GLY A 207 2.49 -0.99 0.35
N GLY A 208 3.00 0.24 0.44
CA GLY A 208 4.43 0.53 0.25
C GLY A 208 5.21 0.36 1.55
N THR A 209 6.43 -0.14 1.44
CA THR A 209 7.27 -0.53 2.58
C THR A 209 8.19 0.58 3.11
N HIS A 210 8.14 1.78 2.53
CA HIS A 210 9.11 2.86 2.80
C HIS A 210 8.54 4.02 3.64
N LYS A 211 7.39 3.80 4.30
CA LYS A 211 6.76 4.81 5.18
C LYS A 211 6.81 4.32 6.62
N THR A 212 5.67 3.99 7.25
CA THR A 212 5.67 3.50 8.63
C THR A 212 6.33 2.12 8.80
N LEU A 213 6.39 1.30 7.75
CA LEU A 213 7.26 0.11 7.73
C LEU A 213 8.65 0.55 7.24
N PRO A 214 9.71 0.49 8.09
CA PRO A 214 11.00 1.11 7.79
C PRO A 214 11.88 0.24 6.86
N ALA A 215 11.46 0.07 5.61
CA ALA A 215 12.17 -0.69 4.59
C ALA A 215 12.45 0.16 3.34
N VAL A 216 13.23 -0.38 2.40
CA VAL A 216 13.45 0.24 1.09
C VAL A 216 12.13 0.30 0.30
N ALA A 217 12.04 1.21 -0.66
CA ALA A 217 10.85 1.37 -1.46
C ALA A 217 10.53 0.07 -2.23
N CYS A 218 9.42 -0.53 -1.87
CA CYS A 218 8.87 -1.74 -2.47
C CYS A 218 7.37 -1.74 -2.21
N GLY A 219 6.63 -2.61 -2.87
CA GLY A 219 5.21 -2.83 -2.62
C GLY A 219 4.94 -4.26 -2.15
N LEU A 220 3.98 -4.40 -1.25
CA LEU A 220 3.44 -5.68 -0.79
C LEU A 220 1.98 -5.80 -1.18
N ILE A 221 1.60 -6.96 -1.70
CA ILE A 221 0.20 -7.37 -1.91
C ILE A 221 0.00 -8.67 -1.13
N MET A 222 -1.00 -8.69 -0.26
CA MET A 222 -1.26 -9.81 0.66
C MET A 222 -2.75 -10.12 0.70
N THR A 223 -3.10 -11.41 0.81
CA THR A 223 -4.49 -11.83 0.95
C THR A 223 -4.60 -13.21 1.61
N ASN A 224 -5.78 -13.51 2.14
CA ASN A 224 -6.18 -14.83 2.64
C ASN A 224 -7.17 -15.53 1.70
N ASN A 225 -7.58 -14.87 0.62
CA ASN A 225 -8.50 -15.44 -0.37
C ASN A 225 -7.77 -16.38 -1.33
N ASP A 226 -8.44 -17.46 -1.74
CA ASP A 226 -7.97 -18.40 -2.76
C ASP A 226 -8.21 -17.85 -4.16
#